data_923ab8c7167170691ae597a9d88a05b2
#
_entry.id   923ab8c7167170691ae597a9d88a05b2
#
_cell.length_a   1.000
_cell.length_b   1.000
_cell.length_c   1.000
_cell.angle_alpha   90.00
_cell.angle_beta   90.00
_cell.angle_gamma   90.00
#
_symmetry.space_group_name_H-M   'P 1'
#
loop_
_entity.id
_entity.type
_entity.pdbx_description
1 polymer ?
#
loop_
_entity_poly.entity_id
_entity_poly.type
_entity_poly.pdbx_seq_one_letter_code
_entity_poly.pdbx_strand_id
1 'polypeptide(L)'
;MNHRHLLLVTLFITFFTSTSFAEKTHGIAMHGKPKYEESFTHLDYVNPNASKGGVVRFGSYGSFDNLNRVAFKGSKAAGLGYVNDTLMRRVWDEAFSLYGLIAEFVEMPEDRSSVTFYLNPKATFHDGSPITRDDVLFSLETFQTKGTPNQKKTYGKVISTELIGNNGIKMVF
;
A
#
# COMPACT_ATOMS: atom_id res chain seq x y z
N MET A 1 -69.42 8.42 32.25
CA MET A 1 -68.10 9.10 32.35
C MET A 1 -67.05 8.10 31.87
N ASN A 2 -66.58 8.23 30.63
CA ASN A 2 -65.63 7.30 30.02
C ASN A 2 -64.24 7.93 29.98
N HIS A 3 -63.31 7.34 30.73
CA HIS A 3 -61.90 7.70 30.67
C HIS A 3 -61.20 6.82 29.64
N ARG A 4 -60.87 7.42 28.47
CA ARG A 4 -60.00 6.82 27.46
C ARG A 4 -58.55 7.08 27.87
N HIS A 5 -57.85 6.03 28.34
CA HIS A 5 -56.40 6.06 28.53
C HIS A 5 -55.72 6.01 27.17
N LEU A 6 -55.04 7.11 26.82
CA LEU A 6 -54.19 7.23 25.66
C LEU A 6 -52.82 6.70 26.02
N LEU A 7 -52.50 5.48 25.55
CA LEU A 7 -51.17 4.86 25.73
C LEU A 7 -50.25 5.43 24.62
N LEU A 8 -49.35 6.33 24.98
CA LEU A 8 -48.27 6.81 24.13
C LEU A 8 -47.15 5.77 24.14
N VAL A 9 -47.05 4.99 23.05
CA VAL A 9 -45.91 4.07 22.83
C VAL A 9 -44.78 4.89 22.19
N THR A 10 -43.80 5.29 22.98
CA THR A 10 -42.57 5.95 22.49
C THR A 10 -41.66 4.88 21.90
N LEU A 11 -41.61 4.79 20.57
CA LEU A 11 -40.72 3.90 19.85
C LEU A 11 -39.29 4.51 19.89
N PHE A 12 -38.45 3.96 20.73
CA PHE A 12 -37.02 4.32 20.82
C PHE A 12 -36.29 3.60 19.70
N ILE A 13 -36.08 4.28 18.58
CA ILE A 13 -35.24 3.78 17.47
C ILE A 13 -33.77 4.02 17.88
N THR A 14 -33.13 3.01 18.43
CA THR A 14 -31.67 2.99 18.63
C THR A 14 -31.00 2.85 17.26
N PHE A 15 -30.47 3.94 16.76
CA PHE A 15 -29.54 3.92 15.62
C PHE A 15 -28.25 3.23 16.08
N PHE A 16 -28.11 1.95 15.77
CA PHE A 16 -26.81 1.28 15.82
C PHE A 16 -25.98 1.83 14.66
N THR A 17 -25.13 2.81 14.93
CA THR A 17 -24.04 3.17 14.02
C THR A 17 -23.03 2.02 14.05
N SER A 18 -23.14 1.12 13.09
CA SER A 18 -22.10 0.11 12.84
C SER A 18 -20.86 0.88 12.39
N THR A 19 -19.90 1.06 13.28
CA THR A 19 -18.54 1.45 12.90
C THR A 19 -17.97 0.27 12.11
N SER A 20 -18.05 0.36 10.78
CA SER A 20 -17.33 -0.56 9.89
C SER A 20 -15.84 -0.31 10.10
N PHE A 21 -15.20 -1.15 10.88
CA PHE A 21 -13.74 -1.19 10.92
C PHE A 21 -13.29 -1.72 9.56
N ALA A 22 -12.36 -0.99 8.93
CA ALA A 22 -11.73 -1.46 7.71
C ALA A 22 -11.02 -2.80 8.00
N GLU A 23 -11.29 -3.78 7.16
CA GLU A 23 -10.68 -5.10 7.29
C GLU A 23 -9.21 -5.05 6.89
N LYS A 24 -8.36 -5.70 7.68
CA LYS A 24 -6.95 -5.87 7.38
C LYS A 24 -6.79 -6.96 6.33
N THR A 25 -6.28 -6.62 5.15
CA THR A 25 -6.18 -7.51 3.99
C THR A 25 -4.76 -7.56 3.43
N HIS A 26 -4.40 -8.67 2.78
CA HIS A 26 -3.10 -8.84 2.07
C HIS A 26 -3.04 -8.10 0.73
N GLY A 27 -4.16 -7.61 0.23
CA GLY A 27 -4.25 -6.87 -1.03
C GLY A 27 -5.51 -6.02 -1.12
N ILE A 28 -5.50 -5.05 -2.02
CA ILE A 28 -6.63 -4.17 -2.33
C ILE A 28 -6.92 -4.18 -3.81
N ALA A 29 -8.19 -4.14 -4.16
CA ALA A 29 -8.67 -3.96 -5.53
C ALA A 29 -9.47 -2.67 -5.64
N MET A 30 -9.41 -2.01 -6.80
CA MET A 30 -10.26 -0.84 -7.07
C MET A 30 -11.72 -1.24 -7.18
N HIS A 31 -11.98 -2.45 -7.69
CA HIS A 31 -13.31 -3.02 -7.89
C HIS A 31 -13.34 -4.45 -7.37
N GLY A 32 -14.35 -4.79 -6.56
CA GLY A 32 -14.51 -6.14 -6.02
C GLY A 32 -13.43 -6.53 -5.02
N LYS A 33 -13.05 -7.80 -5.04
CA LYS A 33 -12.02 -8.39 -4.19
C LYS A 33 -10.78 -8.74 -5.01
N PRO A 34 -9.58 -8.74 -4.40
CA PRO A 34 -8.37 -9.27 -5.04
C PRO A 34 -8.57 -10.72 -5.53
N LYS A 35 -8.01 -11.04 -6.70
CA LYS A 35 -8.07 -12.36 -7.32
C LYS A 35 -7.40 -13.44 -6.48
N TYR A 36 -6.22 -13.12 -5.96
CA TYR A 36 -5.43 -14.05 -5.17
C TYR A 36 -5.86 -14.00 -3.71
N GLU A 37 -6.08 -15.17 -3.13
CA GLU A 37 -6.35 -15.36 -1.71
C GLU A 37 -5.09 -15.07 -0.86
N GLU A 38 -5.25 -14.82 0.44
CA GLU A 38 -4.11 -14.53 1.34
C GLU A 38 -3.06 -15.67 1.37
N SER A 39 -3.51 -16.89 1.17
CA SER A 39 -2.67 -18.10 1.17
C SER A 39 -1.94 -18.37 -0.13
N PHE A 40 -2.05 -17.51 -1.16
CA PHE A 40 -1.39 -17.77 -2.44
C PHE A 40 0.15 -17.86 -2.27
N THR A 41 0.76 -18.81 -2.95
CA THR A 41 2.21 -19.06 -2.90
C THR A 41 2.95 -18.54 -4.12
N HIS A 42 2.25 -18.38 -5.25
CA HIS A 42 2.77 -17.83 -6.49
C HIS A 42 1.65 -17.26 -7.33
N LEU A 43 1.98 -16.40 -8.26
CA LEU A 43 1.05 -15.83 -9.23
C LEU A 43 0.85 -16.84 -10.38
N ASP A 44 -0.34 -16.88 -10.96
CA ASP A 44 -0.72 -17.88 -11.98
C ASP A 44 0.21 -17.89 -13.21
N TYR A 45 0.78 -16.74 -13.55
CA TYR A 45 1.70 -16.61 -14.68
C TYR A 45 3.17 -16.93 -14.34
N VAL A 46 3.46 -17.32 -13.09
CA VAL A 46 4.81 -17.67 -12.64
C VAL A 46 4.97 -19.18 -12.56
N ASN A 47 6.04 -19.71 -13.16
CA ASN A 47 6.42 -21.10 -12.95
C ASN A 47 7.20 -21.24 -11.63
N PRO A 48 6.60 -21.82 -10.57
CA PRO A 48 7.27 -21.97 -9.27
C PRO A 48 8.50 -22.90 -9.33
N ASN A 49 8.56 -23.79 -10.34
CA ASN A 49 9.65 -24.74 -10.55
C ASN A 49 10.74 -24.21 -11.49
N ALA A 50 10.65 -22.94 -11.92
CA ALA A 50 11.68 -22.34 -12.75
C ALA A 50 13.03 -22.28 -12.00
N SER A 51 14.11 -22.63 -12.69
CA SER A 51 15.47 -22.51 -12.14
C SER A 51 15.76 -21.09 -11.73
N LYS A 52 16.31 -20.93 -10.52
CA LYS A 52 16.72 -19.61 -10.02
C LYS A 52 18.14 -19.29 -10.48
N GLY A 53 18.38 -18.05 -10.87
CA GLY A 53 19.70 -17.57 -11.28
C GLY A 53 19.84 -17.42 -12.80
N GLY A 54 21.08 -17.26 -13.24
CA GLY A 54 21.43 -16.95 -14.63
C GLY A 54 21.68 -15.46 -14.85
N VAL A 55 21.94 -15.08 -16.10
CA VAL A 55 22.22 -13.70 -16.52
C VAL A 55 21.29 -13.34 -17.68
N VAL A 56 20.52 -12.27 -17.48
CA VAL A 56 19.72 -11.64 -18.54
C VAL A 56 20.40 -10.35 -18.96
N ARG A 57 20.65 -10.17 -20.27
CA ARG A 57 21.24 -8.98 -20.83
C ARG A 57 20.19 -8.19 -21.59
N PHE A 58 19.93 -6.97 -21.15
CA PHE A 58 19.02 -6.06 -21.83
C PHE A 58 19.81 -5.00 -22.61
N GLY A 59 19.34 -4.68 -23.80
CA GLY A 59 19.79 -3.50 -24.54
C GLY A 59 19.03 -2.26 -24.03
N SER A 60 19.73 -1.15 -23.90
CA SER A 60 19.13 0.16 -23.61
C SER A 60 19.75 1.21 -24.51
N TYR A 61 18.93 2.10 -25.04
CA TYR A 61 19.39 3.22 -25.85
C TYR A 61 19.77 4.41 -24.95
N GLY A 62 20.87 5.11 -25.30
CA GLY A 62 21.35 6.28 -24.57
C GLY A 62 22.41 5.95 -23.52
N SER A 63 22.64 6.88 -22.61
CA SER A 63 23.58 6.73 -21.50
C SER A 63 22.95 7.23 -20.19
N PHE A 64 23.69 7.14 -19.10
CA PHE A 64 23.26 7.62 -17.79
C PHE A 64 24.39 8.34 -17.07
N ASP A 65 24.02 9.23 -16.15
CA ASP A 65 24.95 9.96 -15.29
C ASP A 65 24.68 9.77 -13.81
N ASN A 66 23.58 9.07 -13.46
CA ASN A 66 23.30 8.74 -12.07
C ASN A 66 22.54 7.42 -11.89
N LEU A 67 22.70 6.81 -10.71
CA LEU A 67 22.06 5.57 -10.28
C LEU A 67 20.90 5.81 -9.31
N ASN A 68 20.54 7.05 -9.04
CA ASN A 68 19.43 7.35 -8.14
C ASN A 68 18.10 7.38 -8.91
N ARG A 69 17.25 6.38 -8.68
CA ARG A 69 15.93 6.24 -9.31
C ARG A 69 15.04 7.47 -9.10
N VAL A 70 15.17 8.15 -7.98
CA VAL A 70 14.29 9.28 -7.60
C VAL A 70 14.91 10.64 -7.85
N ALA A 71 16.15 10.71 -8.33
CA ALA A 71 16.79 11.97 -8.65
C ALA A 71 15.96 12.78 -9.67
N PHE A 72 15.84 14.08 -9.40
CA PHE A 72 15.09 14.99 -10.29
C PHE A 72 15.91 15.40 -11.53
N LYS A 73 17.23 15.52 -11.36
CA LYS A 73 18.14 15.95 -12.42
C LYS A 73 18.97 14.78 -12.94
N GLY A 74 19.45 14.90 -14.16
CA GLY A 74 20.31 13.92 -14.82
C GLY A 74 19.55 12.81 -15.52
N SER A 75 20.31 11.94 -16.18
CA SER A 75 19.83 10.75 -16.90
C SER A 75 19.98 9.52 -16.02
N LYS A 76 18.89 8.92 -15.63
CA LYS A 76 18.89 7.74 -14.76
C LYS A 76 19.29 6.49 -15.53
N ALA A 77 20.05 5.60 -14.90
CA ALA A 77 20.35 4.30 -15.48
C ALA A 77 19.06 3.50 -15.75
N ALA A 78 19.05 2.76 -16.85
CA ALA A 78 17.99 1.78 -17.14
C ALA A 78 18.04 0.64 -16.09
N GLY A 79 16.89 0.04 -15.78
CA GLY A 79 16.82 -1.09 -14.87
C GLY A 79 16.74 -0.73 -13.38
N LEU A 80 16.82 0.53 -12.97
CA LEU A 80 16.71 0.94 -11.56
C LEU A 80 15.35 0.58 -10.91
N GLY A 81 14.35 0.22 -11.71
CA GLY A 81 13.08 -0.31 -11.19
C GLY A 81 13.19 -1.67 -10.51
N TYR A 82 14.27 -2.42 -10.78
CA TYR A 82 14.50 -3.75 -10.21
C TYR A 82 15.28 -3.76 -8.89
N VAL A 83 15.82 -2.62 -8.47
CA VAL A 83 16.65 -2.52 -7.25
C VAL A 83 15.92 -1.94 -6.04
N ASN A 84 14.66 -1.54 -6.21
CA ASN A 84 13.85 -1.01 -5.12
C ASN A 84 12.48 -1.66 -5.12
N ASP A 85 12.10 -2.19 -3.98
CA ASP A 85 10.74 -2.66 -3.74
C ASP A 85 9.81 -1.53 -3.26
N THR A 86 8.52 -1.82 -3.23
CA THR A 86 7.46 -0.89 -2.82
C THR A 86 6.65 -1.52 -1.70
N LEU A 87 5.85 -0.72 -0.98
CA LEU A 87 4.97 -1.24 0.07
C LEU A 87 4.02 -2.30 -0.48
N MET A 88 3.45 -2.04 -1.66
CA MET A 88 2.58 -2.97 -2.37
C MET A 88 2.96 -3.03 -3.84
N ARG A 89 2.63 -4.12 -4.52
CA ARG A 89 2.98 -4.36 -5.93
C ARG A 89 1.77 -4.72 -6.77
N ARG A 90 1.77 -4.25 -8.01
CA ARG A 90 0.83 -4.69 -9.05
C ARG A 90 1.20 -6.06 -9.57
N VAL A 91 0.19 -6.84 -9.94
CA VAL A 91 0.33 -8.08 -10.69
C VAL A 91 -0.11 -7.89 -12.14
N TRP A 92 0.38 -8.75 -13.06
CA TRP A 92 0.18 -8.54 -14.50
C TRP A 92 -1.17 -9.05 -15.00
N ASP A 93 -1.77 -10.00 -14.29
CA ASP A 93 -2.99 -10.68 -14.68
C ASP A 93 -4.24 -10.18 -13.96
N GLU A 94 -4.11 -9.12 -13.18
CA GLU A 94 -5.21 -8.46 -12.52
C GLU A 94 -5.06 -6.93 -12.57
N ALA A 95 -5.96 -6.30 -13.29
CA ALA A 95 -5.95 -4.84 -13.42
C ALA A 95 -6.44 -4.17 -12.13
N PHE A 96 -5.81 -3.05 -11.78
CA PHE A 96 -6.23 -2.18 -10.67
C PHE A 96 -6.20 -2.82 -9.28
N SER A 97 -5.40 -3.87 -9.10
CA SER A 97 -5.16 -4.50 -7.81
C SER A 97 -3.70 -4.35 -7.37
N LEU A 98 -3.50 -4.31 -6.06
CA LEU A 98 -2.21 -4.21 -5.41
C LEU A 98 -2.15 -5.27 -4.31
N TYR A 99 -1.02 -5.98 -4.24
CA TYR A 99 -0.74 -6.98 -3.21
C TYR A 99 0.43 -6.52 -2.35
N GLY A 100 0.41 -6.90 -1.09
CA GLY A 100 1.48 -6.60 -0.16
C GLY A 100 2.84 -7.11 -0.65
N LEU A 101 3.90 -6.33 -0.38
CA LEU A 101 5.29 -6.70 -0.64
C LEU A 101 6.14 -6.36 0.58
N ILE A 102 6.59 -5.10 0.76
CA ILE A 102 7.20 -4.64 2.02
C ILE A 102 6.13 -4.56 3.12
N ALA A 103 4.92 -4.11 2.79
CA ALA A 103 3.77 -4.27 3.67
C ALA A 103 3.20 -5.68 3.51
N GLU A 104 2.97 -6.39 4.58
CA GLU A 104 2.30 -7.68 4.60
C GLU A 104 0.79 -7.52 4.48
N PHE A 105 0.24 -6.49 5.15
CA PHE A 105 -1.19 -6.19 5.14
C PHE A 105 -1.44 -4.70 4.91
N VAL A 106 -2.64 -4.44 4.46
CA VAL A 106 -3.18 -3.10 4.27
C VAL A 106 -4.60 -3.03 4.83
N GLU A 107 -4.97 -1.87 5.34
CA GLU A 107 -6.31 -1.56 5.81
C GLU A 107 -6.73 -0.22 5.23
N MET A 108 -7.89 -0.18 4.59
CA MET A 108 -8.41 1.02 3.96
C MET A 108 -9.92 1.11 4.18
N PRO A 109 -10.42 2.17 4.82
CA PRO A 109 -11.85 2.38 5.01
C PRO A 109 -12.57 2.60 3.67
N GLU A 110 -13.88 2.36 3.64
CA GLU A 110 -14.70 2.48 2.43
C GLU A 110 -14.66 3.88 1.82
N ASP A 111 -14.59 4.91 2.65
CA ASP A 111 -14.49 6.32 2.22
C ASP A 111 -13.11 6.70 1.66
N ARG A 112 -12.12 5.78 1.79
CA ARG A 112 -10.74 5.97 1.35
C ARG A 112 -10.07 7.23 1.89
N SER A 113 -10.50 7.69 3.06
CA SER A 113 -9.92 8.85 3.73
C SER A 113 -8.51 8.60 4.28
N SER A 114 -8.14 7.34 4.40
CA SER A 114 -6.83 6.92 4.88
C SER A 114 -6.45 5.54 4.36
N VAL A 115 -5.18 5.19 4.52
CA VAL A 115 -4.67 3.84 4.33
C VAL A 115 -3.68 3.51 5.43
N THR A 116 -3.78 2.31 6.02
CA THR A 116 -2.81 1.81 6.99
C THR A 116 -2.03 0.66 6.36
N PHE A 117 -0.72 0.77 6.32
CA PHE A 117 0.18 -0.31 5.90
C PHE A 117 0.80 -0.96 7.13
N TYR A 118 0.79 -2.28 7.18
CA TYR A 118 1.45 -3.07 8.21
C TYR A 118 2.67 -3.74 7.61
N LEU A 119 3.85 -3.32 8.04
CA LEU A 119 5.11 -3.80 7.48
C LEU A 119 5.33 -5.28 7.82
N ASN A 120 5.84 -6.02 6.83
CA ASN A 120 6.27 -7.40 7.04
C ASN A 120 7.54 -7.40 7.91
N PRO A 121 7.53 -8.04 9.09
CA PRO A 121 8.69 -8.07 9.98
C PRO A 121 9.90 -8.79 9.39
N LYS A 122 9.72 -9.54 8.30
CA LYS A 122 10.79 -10.21 7.56
C LYS A 122 11.36 -9.36 6.40
N ALA A 123 10.77 -8.19 6.13
CA ALA A 123 11.27 -7.31 5.07
C ALA A 123 12.61 -6.70 5.47
N THR A 124 13.62 -6.87 4.62
CA THR A 124 14.98 -6.39 4.85
C THR A 124 15.51 -5.66 3.63
N PHE A 125 16.46 -4.76 3.85
CA PHE A 125 17.32 -4.27 2.80
C PHE A 125 18.28 -5.37 2.30
N HIS A 126 19.00 -5.10 1.20
CA HIS A 126 19.92 -6.06 0.58
C HIS A 126 21.12 -6.43 1.48
N ASP A 127 21.44 -5.61 2.47
CA ASP A 127 22.50 -5.85 3.47
C ASP A 127 21.99 -6.64 4.70
N GLY A 128 20.70 -7.00 4.70
CA GLY A 128 20.07 -7.74 5.79
C GLY A 128 19.49 -6.87 6.92
N SER A 129 19.70 -5.55 6.89
CA SER A 129 19.09 -4.65 7.88
C SER A 129 17.56 -4.62 7.71
N PRO A 130 16.78 -4.56 8.80
CA PRO A 130 15.33 -4.55 8.72
C PRO A 130 14.81 -3.25 8.12
N ILE A 131 13.73 -3.33 7.33
CA ILE A 131 12.99 -2.17 6.87
C ILE A 131 12.05 -1.73 7.99
N THR A 132 12.14 -0.46 8.36
CA THR A 132 11.43 0.12 9.49
C THR A 132 10.34 1.10 9.05
N ARG A 133 9.49 1.49 9.99
CA ARG A 133 8.50 2.56 9.77
C ARG A 133 9.16 3.90 9.46
N ASP A 134 10.30 4.16 10.09
CA ASP A 134 11.05 5.41 9.89
C ASP A 134 11.60 5.51 8.46
N ASP A 135 12.00 4.39 7.84
CA ASP A 135 12.42 4.35 6.44
C ASP A 135 11.27 4.71 5.49
N VAL A 136 10.06 4.24 5.80
CA VAL A 136 8.84 4.57 5.03
C VAL A 136 8.48 6.05 5.19
N LEU A 137 8.49 6.57 6.43
CA LEU A 137 8.21 7.97 6.71
C LEU A 137 9.25 8.90 6.08
N PHE A 138 10.53 8.55 6.18
CA PHE A 138 11.62 9.27 5.49
C PHE A 138 11.42 9.32 3.98
N SER A 139 11.01 8.19 3.39
CA SER A 139 10.74 8.12 1.96
C SER A 139 9.57 9.01 1.56
N LEU A 140 8.48 8.98 2.33
CA LEU A 140 7.30 9.83 2.11
C LEU A 140 7.67 11.30 2.18
N GLU A 141 8.34 11.74 3.25
CA GLU A 141 8.79 13.12 3.43
C GLU A 141 9.72 13.56 2.29
N THR A 142 10.64 12.68 1.89
CA THR A 142 11.54 12.95 0.77
C THR A 142 10.79 13.18 -0.53
N PHE A 143 9.78 12.36 -0.84
CA PHE A 143 8.96 12.55 -2.03
C PHE A 143 8.12 13.82 -1.97
N GLN A 144 7.60 14.18 -0.81
CA GLN A 144 6.83 15.41 -0.60
C GLN A 144 7.69 16.67 -0.76
N THR A 145 8.91 16.64 -0.25
CA THR A 145 9.76 17.84 -0.14
C THR A 145 10.79 17.97 -1.28
N LYS A 146 11.44 16.86 -1.64
CA LYS A 146 12.57 16.82 -2.59
C LYS A 146 12.26 16.05 -3.88
N GLY A 147 11.08 15.43 -3.98
CA GLY A 147 10.67 14.67 -5.16
C GLY A 147 10.45 15.53 -6.40
N THR A 148 10.25 14.88 -7.54
CA THR A 148 9.82 15.52 -8.79
C THR A 148 8.47 16.22 -8.60
N PRO A 149 8.08 17.18 -9.45
CA PRO A 149 6.76 17.82 -9.35
C PRO A 149 5.60 16.85 -9.27
N ASN A 150 5.65 15.76 -10.03
CA ASN A 150 4.61 14.72 -10.00
C ASN A 150 4.60 13.93 -8.67
N GLN A 151 5.78 13.62 -8.12
CA GLN A 151 5.88 12.98 -6.81
C GLN A 151 5.34 13.89 -5.70
N LYS A 152 5.74 15.16 -5.69
CA LYS A 152 5.20 16.16 -4.72
C LYS A 152 3.68 16.26 -4.81
N LYS A 153 3.12 16.31 -6.02
CA LYS A 153 1.66 16.35 -6.23
C LYS A 153 0.98 15.08 -5.73
N THR A 154 1.56 13.91 -5.97
CA THR A 154 0.98 12.62 -5.59
C THR A 154 1.07 12.37 -4.09
N TYR A 155 2.28 12.46 -3.54
CA TYR A 155 2.52 12.18 -2.12
C TYR A 155 2.10 13.34 -1.20
N GLY A 156 2.00 14.55 -1.71
CA GLY A 156 1.45 15.71 -0.99
C GLY A 156 -0.04 15.60 -0.67
N LYS A 157 -0.73 14.59 -1.18
CA LYS A 157 -2.10 14.26 -0.76
C LYS A 157 -2.16 13.63 0.63
N VAL A 158 -1.06 13.07 1.12
CA VAL A 158 -0.96 12.59 2.50
C VAL A 158 -0.77 13.80 3.41
N ILE A 159 -1.79 14.12 4.19
CA ILE A 159 -1.82 15.31 5.07
C ILE A 159 -1.27 15.02 6.46
N SER A 160 -1.35 13.78 6.92
CA SER A 160 -0.77 13.35 8.20
C SER A 160 -0.45 11.86 8.19
N THR A 161 0.41 11.46 9.14
CA THR A 161 0.76 10.07 9.37
C THR A 161 0.63 9.74 10.85
N GLU A 162 0.20 8.50 11.16
CA GLU A 162 0.08 7.98 12.53
C GLU A 162 0.78 6.62 12.60
N LEU A 163 1.47 6.34 13.69
CA LEU A 163 2.04 5.03 13.96
C LEU A 163 1.01 4.14 14.66
N ILE A 164 0.73 2.97 14.09
CA ILE A 164 -0.26 2.02 14.58
C ILE A 164 0.45 0.76 15.08
N GLY A 165 0.27 0.44 16.36
CA GLY A 165 0.95 -0.72 16.97
C GLY A 165 2.46 -0.71 16.73
N ASN A 166 3.05 -1.90 16.49
CA ASN A 166 4.50 -2.05 16.33
C ASN A 166 5.00 -1.87 14.90
N ASN A 167 4.18 -2.16 13.88
CA ASN A 167 4.58 -2.20 12.47
C ASN A 167 3.62 -1.46 11.54
N GLY A 168 2.60 -0.81 12.05
CA GLY A 168 1.60 -0.09 11.26
C GLY A 168 1.97 1.38 11.03
N ILE A 169 1.64 1.88 9.83
CA ILE A 169 1.74 3.28 9.43
C ILE A 169 0.44 3.65 8.74
N LYS A 170 -0.32 4.55 9.36
CA LYS A 170 -1.54 5.11 8.77
C LYS A 170 -1.20 6.42 8.08
N MET A 171 -1.64 6.55 6.85
CA MET A 171 -1.54 7.76 6.02
C MET A 171 -2.95 8.31 5.80
N VAL A 172 -3.17 9.56 6.16
CA VAL A 172 -4.47 10.25 6.03
C VAL A 172 -4.40 11.19 4.83
N PHE A 173 -5.49 11.25 4.04
CA PHE A 173 -5.59 12.03 2.81
C PHE A 173 -6.48 13.26 2.96
#